data_e9fb1c1e565d77b8090d097347baf112
#
_entry.id   e9fb1c1e565d77b8090d097347baf112
#
_cell.length_a   1.000
_cell.length_b   1.000
_cell.length_c   1.000
_cell.angle_alpha   90.00
_cell.angle_beta   90.00
_cell.angle_gamma   90.00
#
_symmetry.space_group_name_H-M   'P 1'
#
loop_
_entity.id
_entity.type
_entity.pdbx_description
1 polymer ?
#
loop_
_entity_poly.entity_id
_entity_poly.type
_entity_poly.pdbx_seq_one_letter_code
_entity_poly.pdbx_strand_id
1 'polypeptide(L)'
;TIPPPTEKIATMTALFSAGAVLLRGAGCTINDIWDRKVDAKVERTKNRPIASGRITVPNAVAFLGAQLGLGSVVLYQLDFNTQILGLMSLPLVATYPLMKRVTNLPQLFLGFTFNWGALMGWTAITGGVLEAPALALYGSGVCWTMVYDTIYAHQDIEDDKKIGIKSSARLFEKNTKAVLSTCG
;
A
#
# COMPACT_ATOMS: atom_id res chain seq x y z
N THR A 1 12.41 21.03 -20.33
CA THR A 1 12.71 21.06 -18.88
C THR A 1 14.14 20.60 -18.66
N ILE A 2 14.94 21.38 -17.92
CA ILE A 2 16.32 21.01 -17.57
C ILE A 2 16.21 19.81 -16.58
N PRO A 3 16.97 18.71 -16.79
CA PRO A 3 16.95 17.60 -15.87
C PRO A 3 17.45 18.05 -14.48
N PRO A 4 16.88 17.49 -13.40
CA PRO A 4 17.30 17.84 -12.05
C PRO A 4 18.76 17.43 -11.80
N PRO A 5 19.48 18.15 -10.91
CA PRO A 5 20.86 17.79 -10.56
C PRO A 5 20.95 16.35 -10.03
N THR A 6 22.00 15.63 -10.41
CA THR A 6 22.23 14.23 -10.01
C THR A 6 22.21 14.07 -8.49
N GLU A 7 22.75 15.02 -7.74
CA GLU A 7 22.74 15.04 -6.28
C GLU A 7 21.32 15.07 -5.72
N LYS A 8 20.43 15.89 -6.28
CA LYS A 8 19.01 15.93 -5.88
C LYS A 8 18.34 14.57 -6.12
N ILE A 9 18.59 13.96 -7.28
CA ILE A 9 18.03 12.63 -7.61
C ILE A 9 18.51 11.60 -6.59
N ALA A 10 19.81 11.54 -6.29
CA ALA A 10 20.39 10.62 -5.34
C ALA A 10 19.81 10.78 -3.93
N THR A 11 19.71 12.04 -3.46
CA THR A 11 19.11 12.36 -2.15
C THR A 11 17.66 11.95 -2.07
N MET A 12 16.84 12.27 -3.07
CA MET A 12 15.44 11.89 -3.10
C MET A 12 15.29 10.37 -3.17
N THR A 13 16.10 9.69 -3.98
CA THR A 13 16.09 8.21 -4.04
C THR A 13 16.39 7.60 -2.68
N ALA A 14 17.37 8.09 -1.95
CA ALA A 14 17.69 7.60 -0.61
C ALA A 14 16.53 7.83 0.39
N LEU A 15 15.96 9.04 0.41
CA LEU A 15 14.83 9.38 1.29
C LEU A 15 13.60 8.54 0.98
N PHE A 16 13.22 8.40 -0.30
CA PHE A 16 12.08 7.59 -0.69
C PHE A 16 12.32 6.10 -0.43
N SER A 17 13.54 5.59 -0.60
CA SER A 17 13.88 4.21 -0.25
C SER A 17 13.72 3.94 1.25
N ALA A 18 14.25 4.82 2.09
CA ALA A 18 14.09 4.73 3.55
C ALA A 18 12.60 4.82 3.95
N GLY A 19 11.87 5.80 3.39
CA GLY A 19 10.45 5.98 3.62
C GLY A 19 9.63 4.75 3.19
N ALA A 20 9.96 4.15 2.05
CA ALA A 20 9.28 2.95 1.55
C ALA A 20 9.45 1.75 2.50
N VAL A 21 10.65 1.52 3.03
CA VAL A 21 10.89 0.45 4.02
C VAL A 21 10.09 0.69 5.29
N LEU A 22 10.12 1.91 5.83
CA LEU A 22 9.41 2.28 7.06
C LEU A 22 7.89 2.18 6.89
N LEU A 23 7.34 2.75 5.82
CA LEU A 23 5.89 2.75 5.57
C LEU A 23 5.38 1.35 5.19
N ARG A 24 6.17 0.57 4.46
CA ARG A 24 5.84 -0.84 4.20
C ARG A 24 5.75 -1.62 5.50
N GLY A 25 6.72 -1.44 6.39
CA GLY A 25 6.72 -2.05 7.72
C GLY A 25 5.50 -1.62 8.54
N ALA A 26 5.21 -0.32 8.59
CA ALA A 26 4.05 0.23 9.29
C ALA A 26 2.73 -0.33 8.72
N GLY A 27 2.58 -0.37 7.40
CA GLY A 27 1.41 -0.93 6.72
C GLY A 27 1.20 -2.42 7.06
N CYS A 28 2.27 -3.23 7.07
CA CYS A 28 2.21 -4.62 7.48
C CYS A 28 1.80 -4.75 8.97
N THR A 29 2.36 -3.92 9.85
CA THR A 29 2.03 -3.94 11.28
C THR A 29 0.56 -3.58 11.52
N ILE A 30 0.04 -2.54 10.85
CA ILE A 30 -1.39 -2.17 10.91
C ILE A 30 -2.26 -3.32 10.42
N ASN A 31 -1.92 -3.91 9.27
CA ASN A 31 -2.68 -5.02 8.70
C ASN A 31 -2.72 -6.22 9.66
N ASP A 32 -1.58 -6.61 10.23
CA ASP A 32 -1.50 -7.74 11.15
C ASP A 32 -2.26 -7.48 12.47
N ILE A 33 -2.30 -6.23 12.95
CA ILE A 33 -3.12 -5.84 14.11
C ILE A 33 -4.62 -5.98 13.78
N TRP A 34 -5.06 -5.46 12.64
CA TRP A 34 -6.46 -5.52 12.22
C TRP A 34 -6.93 -6.95 11.96
N ASP A 35 -6.11 -7.74 11.30
CA ASP A 35 -6.47 -9.07 10.83
C ASP A 35 -6.13 -10.20 11.81
N ARG A 36 -5.53 -9.93 12.97
CA ARG A 36 -5.02 -10.94 13.91
C ARG A 36 -5.98 -12.10 14.18
N LYS A 37 -7.30 -11.81 14.28
CA LYS A 37 -8.32 -12.83 14.53
C LYS A 37 -8.67 -13.65 13.29
N VAL A 38 -8.52 -13.09 12.12
CA VAL A 38 -8.72 -13.75 10.82
C VAL A 38 -7.50 -14.59 10.49
N ASP A 39 -6.32 -13.99 10.61
CA ASP A 39 -5.03 -14.64 10.33
C ASP A 39 -4.82 -15.90 11.17
N ALA A 40 -5.28 -15.89 12.42
CA ALA A 40 -5.22 -17.08 13.30
C ALA A 40 -6.05 -18.27 12.79
N LYS A 41 -7.00 -18.06 11.87
CA LYS A 41 -7.89 -19.09 11.30
C LYS A 41 -7.44 -19.56 9.92
N VAL A 42 -6.47 -18.90 9.29
CA VAL A 42 -5.98 -19.20 7.96
C VAL A 42 -4.64 -19.92 8.05
N GLU A 43 -4.53 -21.10 7.44
CA GLU A 43 -3.33 -21.96 7.54
C GLU A 43 -2.04 -21.22 7.18
N ARG A 44 -2.07 -20.41 6.12
CA ARG A 44 -0.90 -19.64 5.62
C ARG A 44 -0.47 -18.54 6.58
N THR A 45 -1.38 -17.94 7.35
CA THR A 45 -1.14 -16.75 8.16
C THR A 45 -1.16 -16.96 9.67
N LYS A 46 -1.62 -18.13 10.16
CA LYS A 46 -1.73 -18.45 11.58
C LYS A 46 -0.42 -18.29 12.37
N ASN A 47 0.73 -18.43 11.68
CA ASN A 47 2.06 -18.32 12.28
C ASN A 47 2.60 -16.87 12.26
N ARG A 48 1.85 -15.88 11.78
CA ARG A 48 2.27 -14.47 11.87
C ARG A 48 2.50 -14.07 13.33
N PRO A 49 3.48 -13.21 13.63
CA PRO A 49 3.88 -12.89 14.99
C PRO A 49 2.75 -12.42 15.91
N ILE A 50 1.82 -11.61 15.40
CA ILE A 50 0.70 -11.08 16.18
C ILE A 50 -0.44 -12.11 16.25
N ALA A 51 -0.75 -12.81 15.16
CA ALA A 51 -1.79 -13.83 15.12
C ALA A 51 -1.47 -15.02 16.03
N SER A 52 -0.20 -15.44 16.09
CA SER A 52 0.30 -16.53 16.94
C SER A 52 0.54 -16.13 18.39
N GLY A 53 0.38 -14.84 18.75
CA GLY A 53 0.63 -14.34 20.09
C GLY A 53 2.11 -14.16 20.47
N ARG A 54 3.06 -14.39 19.55
CA ARG A 54 4.51 -14.13 19.80
C ARG A 54 4.82 -12.66 20.07
N ILE A 55 4.05 -11.75 19.47
CA ILE A 55 4.11 -10.31 19.73
C ILE A 55 2.73 -9.88 20.23
N THR A 56 2.71 -9.22 21.39
CA THR A 56 1.47 -8.68 21.95
C THR A 56 1.00 -7.43 21.18
N VAL A 57 -0.29 -7.17 21.17
CA VAL A 57 -0.85 -5.98 20.50
C VAL A 57 -0.23 -4.67 21.02
N PRO A 58 -0.02 -4.45 22.34
CA PRO A 58 0.66 -3.25 22.81
C PRO A 58 2.08 -3.08 22.26
N ASN A 59 2.86 -4.17 22.19
CA ASN A 59 4.22 -4.13 21.61
C ASN A 59 4.18 -3.83 20.10
N ALA A 60 3.21 -4.39 19.38
CA ALA A 60 3.01 -4.10 17.96
C ALA A 60 2.63 -2.62 17.73
N VAL A 61 1.79 -2.05 18.59
CA VAL A 61 1.42 -0.63 18.56
C VAL A 61 2.63 0.27 18.87
N ALA A 62 3.45 -0.10 19.86
CA ALA A 62 4.68 0.64 20.17
C ALA A 62 5.68 0.60 18.99
N PHE A 63 5.83 -0.57 18.35
CA PHE A 63 6.65 -0.73 17.15
C PHE A 63 6.12 0.09 15.96
N LEU A 64 4.81 0.09 15.75
CA LEU A 64 4.14 0.94 14.76
C LEU A 64 4.44 2.43 15.02
N GLY A 65 4.33 2.87 16.28
CA GLY A 65 4.66 4.23 16.68
C GLY A 65 6.11 4.62 16.34
N ALA A 66 7.07 3.72 16.59
CA ALA A 66 8.46 3.92 16.22
C ALA A 66 8.65 4.04 14.69
N GLN A 67 8.00 3.17 13.91
CA GLN A 67 8.06 3.22 12.44
C GLN A 67 7.47 4.53 11.89
N LEU A 68 6.30 4.97 12.41
CA LEU A 68 5.68 6.21 12.02
C LEU A 68 6.52 7.44 12.44
N GLY A 69 7.14 7.40 13.63
CA GLY A 69 8.05 8.44 14.10
C GLY A 69 9.26 8.61 13.16
N LEU A 70 9.94 7.50 12.84
CA LEU A 70 11.05 7.53 11.88
C LEU A 70 10.59 7.95 10.48
N GLY A 71 9.42 7.47 10.03
CA GLY A 71 8.83 7.88 8.76
C GLY A 71 8.53 9.38 8.72
N SER A 72 8.09 9.98 9.84
CA SER A 72 7.88 11.42 9.96
C SER A 72 9.17 12.22 9.84
N VAL A 73 10.29 11.69 10.38
CA VAL A 73 11.61 12.32 10.22
C VAL A 73 12.02 12.34 8.75
N VAL A 74 11.80 11.25 8.01
CA VAL A 74 12.06 11.19 6.57
C VAL A 74 11.14 12.16 5.82
N LEU A 75 9.84 12.18 6.14
CA LEU A 75 8.86 13.05 5.51
C LEU A 75 9.23 14.53 5.68
N TYR A 76 9.71 14.91 6.85
CA TYR A 76 10.12 16.29 7.17
C TYR A 76 11.31 16.79 6.33
N GLN A 77 12.12 15.90 5.76
CA GLN A 77 13.22 16.26 4.85
C GLN A 77 12.73 16.65 3.43
N LEU A 78 11.48 16.35 3.12
CA LEU A 78 10.88 16.65 1.81
C LEU A 78 10.32 18.07 1.79
N ASP A 79 10.07 18.62 0.60
CA ASP A 79 9.40 19.90 0.44
C ASP A 79 7.94 19.87 0.95
N PHE A 80 7.40 21.05 1.25
CA PHE A 80 6.08 21.19 1.88
C PHE A 80 4.94 20.55 1.08
N ASN A 81 4.95 20.66 -0.25
CA ASN A 81 3.90 20.05 -1.08
C ASN A 81 3.95 18.51 -1.02
N THR A 82 5.16 17.96 -1.04
CA THR A 82 5.37 16.51 -0.90
C THR A 82 5.00 16.03 0.51
N GLN A 83 5.25 16.83 1.56
CA GLN A 83 4.80 16.52 2.93
C GLN A 83 3.28 16.42 3.00
N ILE A 84 2.55 17.39 2.42
CA ILE A 84 1.08 17.36 2.36
C ILE A 84 0.60 16.09 1.66
N LEU A 85 1.15 15.77 0.48
CA LEU A 85 0.80 14.52 -0.21
C LEU A 85 1.09 13.28 0.63
N GLY A 86 2.22 13.27 1.36
CA GLY A 86 2.54 12.18 2.28
C GLY A 86 1.50 12.02 3.36
N LEU A 87 1.07 13.11 3.99
CA LEU A 87 0.01 13.09 5.01
C LEU A 87 -1.33 12.64 4.43
N MET A 88 -1.67 13.04 3.20
CA MET A 88 -2.89 12.61 2.51
C MET A 88 -2.92 11.11 2.21
N SER A 89 -1.78 10.42 2.18
CA SER A 89 -1.72 8.97 2.01
C SER A 89 -2.13 8.19 3.27
N LEU A 90 -2.00 8.78 4.47
CA LEU A 90 -2.23 8.09 5.74
C LEU A 90 -3.64 7.52 5.90
N PRO A 91 -4.73 8.24 5.55
CA PRO A 91 -6.08 7.67 5.57
C PRO A 91 -6.22 6.46 4.64
N LEU A 92 -5.59 6.49 3.46
CA LEU A 92 -5.61 5.37 2.51
C LEU A 92 -4.91 4.14 3.11
N VAL A 93 -3.70 4.34 3.67
CA VAL A 93 -2.93 3.27 4.31
C VAL A 93 -3.69 2.69 5.52
N ALA A 94 -4.29 3.54 6.35
CA ALA A 94 -5.02 3.09 7.53
C ALA A 94 -6.31 2.34 7.20
N THR A 95 -7.03 2.74 6.14
CA THR A 95 -8.32 2.15 5.79
C THR A 95 -8.21 0.96 4.83
N TYR A 96 -7.11 0.86 4.07
CA TYR A 96 -6.91 -0.23 3.11
C TYR A 96 -7.19 -1.63 3.69
N PRO A 97 -6.70 -2.05 4.88
CA PRO A 97 -6.95 -3.39 5.40
C PRO A 97 -8.43 -3.70 5.64
N LEU A 98 -9.25 -2.67 5.82
CA LEU A 98 -10.69 -2.81 6.05
C LEU A 98 -11.46 -3.01 4.74
N MET A 99 -10.90 -2.62 3.61
CA MET A 99 -11.60 -2.62 2.32
C MET A 99 -12.06 -4.00 1.89
N LYS A 100 -11.33 -5.06 2.20
CA LYS A 100 -11.75 -6.44 1.94
C LYS A 100 -13.04 -6.87 2.68
N ARG A 101 -13.48 -6.09 3.67
CA ARG A 101 -14.75 -6.30 4.39
C ARG A 101 -15.88 -5.45 3.82
N VAL A 102 -15.53 -4.33 3.18
CA VAL A 102 -16.49 -3.32 2.71
C VAL A 102 -16.78 -3.46 1.23
N THR A 103 -15.74 -3.59 0.39
CA THR A 103 -15.87 -3.60 -1.07
C THR A 103 -15.43 -4.93 -1.69
N ASN A 104 -15.96 -5.22 -2.90
CA ASN A 104 -15.51 -6.34 -3.72
C ASN A 104 -14.22 -6.03 -4.53
N LEU A 105 -13.73 -4.79 -4.49
CA LEU A 105 -12.54 -4.32 -5.19
C LEU A 105 -11.47 -3.79 -4.23
N PRO A 106 -11.06 -4.54 -3.18
CA PRO A 106 -9.99 -4.11 -2.28
C PRO A 106 -8.65 -3.94 -3.01
N GLN A 107 -8.43 -4.68 -4.10
CA GLN A 107 -7.24 -4.60 -4.96
C GLN A 107 -7.11 -3.24 -5.65
N LEU A 108 -8.24 -2.64 -6.05
CA LEU A 108 -8.25 -1.27 -6.60
C LEU A 108 -7.84 -0.25 -5.54
N PHE A 109 -8.36 -0.43 -4.33
CA PHE A 109 -8.00 0.45 -3.21
C PHE A 109 -6.52 0.30 -2.81
N LEU A 110 -5.99 -0.93 -2.86
CA LEU A 110 -4.56 -1.19 -2.72
C LEU A 110 -3.76 -0.45 -3.81
N GLY A 111 -4.23 -0.51 -5.06
CA GLY A 111 -3.61 0.19 -6.18
C GLY A 111 -3.47 1.69 -5.92
N PHE A 112 -4.52 2.35 -5.46
CA PHE A 112 -4.48 3.77 -5.09
C PHE A 112 -3.49 4.04 -3.96
N THR A 113 -3.47 3.19 -2.94
CA THR A 113 -2.60 3.36 -1.78
C THR A 113 -1.13 3.10 -2.12
N PHE A 114 -0.86 2.01 -2.83
CA PHE A 114 0.49 1.51 -3.08
C PHE A 114 1.26 2.41 -4.06
N ASN A 115 0.59 2.93 -5.08
CA ASN A 115 1.21 3.75 -6.11
C ASN A 115 1.27 5.25 -5.77
N TRP A 116 0.79 5.67 -4.59
CA TRP A 116 0.81 7.06 -4.15
C TRP A 116 2.20 7.70 -4.19
N GLY A 117 3.23 6.87 -4.02
CA GLY A 117 4.63 7.29 -4.12
C GLY A 117 5.02 7.90 -5.47
N ALA A 118 4.33 7.55 -6.57
CA ALA A 118 4.58 8.15 -7.88
C ALA A 118 4.24 9.65 -7.89
N LEU A 119 3.14 10.04 -7.24
CA LEU A 119 2.73 11.44 -7.09
C LEU A 119 3.70 12.20 -6.19
N MET A 120 4.11 11.59 -5.07
CA MET A 120 5.08 12.18 -4.16
C MET A 120 6.45 12.36 -4.81
N GLY A 121 6.94 11.36 -5.55
CA GLY A 121 8.22 11.43 -6.26
C GLY A 121 8.24 12.54 -7.31
N TRP A 122 7.13 12.71 -8.03
CA TRP A 122 6.98 13.80 -8.97
C TRP A 122 7.08 15.16 -8.29
N THR A 123 6.31 15.42 -7.25
CA THR A 123 6.32 16.70 -6.52
C THR A 123 7.66 16.98 -5.88
N ALA A 124 8.33 15.98 -5.31
CA ALA A 124 9.66 16.13 -4.70
C ALA A 124 10.74 16.59 -5.70
N ILE A 125 10.62 16.16 -6.95
CA ILE A 125 11.57 16.54 -8.02
C ILE A 125 11.20 17.87 -8.65
N THR A 126 9.91 18.11 -8.94
CA THR A 126 9.44 19.28 -9.69
C THR A 126 9.10 20.49 -8.81
N GLY A 127 8.94 20.28 -7.50
CA GLY A 127 8.63 21.35 -6.55
C GLY A 127 7.14 21.69 -6.44
N GLY A 128 6.22 20.86 -6.99
CA GLY A 128 4.86 21.10 -6.56
C GLY A 128 3.68 20.72 -7.44
N VAL A 129 3.64 20.98 -8.72
CA VAL A 129 2.41 20.78 -9.50
C VAL A 129 2.37 19.36 -10.06
N LEU A 130 1.24 18.67 -9.81
CA LEU A 130 0.97 17.38 -10.44
C LEU A 130 0.59 17.59 -11.90
N GLU A 131 1.40 17.07 -12.80
CA GLU A 131 1.21 17.16 -14.23
C GLU A 131 0.69 15.83 -14.81
N ALA A 132 0.20 15.87 -16.05
CA ALA A 132 -0.35 14.70 -16.74
C ALA A 132 0.56 13.44 -16.72
N PRO A 133 1.90 13.55 -16.90
CA PRO A 133 2.77 12.37 -16.82
C PRO A 133 2.76 11.68 -15.45
N ALA A 134 2.69 12.45 -14.36
CA ALA A 134 2.62 11.89 -12.99
C ALA A 134 1.30 11.13 -12.78
N LEU A 135 0.19 11.71 -13.24
CA LEU A 135 -1.14 11.09 -13.16
C LEU A 135 -1.22 9.84 -14.03
N ALA A 136 -0.63 9.86 -15.22
CA ALA A 136 -0.56 8.69 -16.10
C ALA A 136 0.26 7.56 -15.46
N LEU A 137 1.43 7.87 -14.89
CA LEU A 137 2.25 6.91 -14.16
C LEU A 137 1.51 6.31 -12.96
N TYR A 138 0.85 7.16 -12.18
CA TYR A 138 0.02 6.72 -11.05
C TYR A 138 -1.10 5.79 -11.51
N GLY A 139 -1.86 6.17 -12.54
CA GLY A 139 -2.96 5.38 -13.09
C GLY A 139 -2.50 4.04 -13.64
N SER A 140 -1.37 4.00 -14.37
CA SER A 140 -0.79 2.75 -14.86
C SER A 140 -0.36 1.83 -13.71
N GLY A 141 0.22 2.38 -12.64
CA GLY A 141 0.55 1.62 -11.44
C GLY A 141 -0.69 1.04 -10.74
N VAL A 142 -1.79 1.80 -10.68
CA VAL A 142 -3.07 1.31 -10.15
C VAL A 142 -3.59 0.13 -10.98
N CYS A 143 -3.59 0.25 -12.31
CA CYS A 143 -3.98 -0.84 -13.20
C CYS A 143 -3.08 -2.07 -13.03
N TRP A 144 -1.77 -1.87 -12.97
CA TRP A 144 -0.82 -2.95 -12.72
C TRP A 144 -1.09 -3.67 -11.39
N THR A 145 -1.35 -2.90 -10.32
CA THR A 145 -1.69 -3.47 -9.02
C THR A 145 -2.98 -4.28 -9.08
N MET A 146 -4.01 -3.79 -9.78
CA MET A 146 -5.24 -4.54 -10.00
C MET A 146 -4.97 -5.89 -10.68
N VAL A 147 -4.10 -5.92 -11.69
CA VAL A 147 -3.79 -7.16 -12.42
C VAL A 147 -3.10 -8.15 -11.50
N TYR A 148 -1.93 -7.80 -10.95
CA TYR A 148 -1.14 -8.77 -10.21
C TYR A 148 -1.81 -9.20 -8.90
N ASP A 149 -2.43 -8.28 -8.17
CA ASP A 149 -3.03 -8.60 -6.87
C ASP A 149 -4.35 -9.39 -7.02
N THR A 150 -5.09 -9.18 -8.12
CA THR A 150 -6.22 -10.06 -8.45
C THR A 150 -5.75 -11.49 -8.76
N ILE A 151 -4.63 -11.65 -9.48
CA ILE A 151 -4.03 -12.96 -9.73
C ILE A 151 -3.63 -13.63 -8.41
N TYR A 152 -2.98 -12.89 -7.51
CA TYR A 152 -2.64 -13.39 -6.16
C TYR A 152 -3.87 -13.80 -5.35
N ALA A 153 -4.94 -13.02 -5.40
CA ALA A 153 -6.16 -13.30 -4.66
C ALA A 153 -6.86 -14.61 -5.09
N HIS A 154 -6.55 -15.15 -6.27
CA HIS A 154 -7.06 -16.46 -6.69
C HIS A 154 -6.50 -17.60 -5.84
N GLN A 155 -5.34 -17.45 -5.20
CA GLN A 155 -4.75 -18.47 -4.34
C GLN A 155 -5.56 -18.70 -3.06
N ASP A 156 -6.21 -17.64 -2.58
CA ASP A 156 -6.94 -17.66 -1.30
C ASP A 156 -8.48 -17.72 -1.48
N ILE A 157 -8.98 -17.91 -2.73
CA ILE A 157 -10.42 -17.75 -3.07
C ILE A 157 -11.33 -18.69 -2.27
N GLU A 158 -10.89 -19.93 -2.01
CA GLU A 158 -11.65 -20.91 -1.26
C GLU A 158 -11.73 -20.58 0.24
N ASP A 159 -10.65 -20.07 0.80
CA ASP A 159 -10.61 -19.65 2.20
C ASP A 159 -11.35 -18.31 2.39
N ASP A 160 -11.21 -17.40 1.46
CA ASP A 160 -11.97 -16.13 1.42
C ASP A 160 -13.49 -16.37 1.37
N LYS A 161 -13.93 -17.40 0.62
CA LYS A 161 -15.36 -17.80 0.59
C LYS A 161 -15.84 -18.27 1.94
N LYS A 162 -15.06 -19.09 2.65
CA LYS A 162 -15.43 -19.66 3.97
C LYS A 162 -15.58 -18.59 5.05
N ILE A 163 -14.69 -17.57 5.02
CA ILE A 163 -14.64 -16.52 6.05
C ILE A 163 -15.37 -15.23 5.65
N GLY A 164 -15.98 -15.20 4.45
CA GLY A 164 -16.80 -14.09 3.98
C GLY A 164 -16.00 -12.85 3.54
N ILE A 165 -14.69 -12.98 3.26
CA ILE A 165 -13.85 -11.89 2.75
C ILE A 165 -14.17 -11.65 1.26
N LYS A 166 -14.19 -10.38 0.90
CA LYS A 166 -14.45 -9.91 -0.47
C LYS A 166 -13.14 -9.70 -1.22
N SER A 167 -13.10 -10.06 -2.51
CA SER A 167 -11.95 -9.81 -3.40
C SER A 167 -12.39 -9.66 -4.86
N SER A 168 -11.56 -9.03 -5.68
CA SER A 168 -11.78 -8.94 -7.13
C SER A 168 -11.74 -10.32 -7.80
N ALA A 169 -10.95 -11.26 -7.28
CA ALA A 169 -10.91 -12.63 -7.76
C ALA A 169 -12.28 -13.31 -7.60
N ARG A 170 -12.97 -13.08 -6.48
CA ARG A 170 -14.33 -13.56 -6.25
C ARG A 170 -15.37 -12.85 -7.10
N LEU A 171 -15.18 -11.54 -7.34
CA LEU A 171 -16.09 -10.74 -8.14
C LEU A 171 -16.06 -11.13 -9.62
N PHE A 172 -14.86 -11.33 -10.16
CA PHE A 172 -14.69 -11.59 -11.59
C PHE A 172 -14.75 -13.07 -11.94
N GLU A 173 -14.36 -13.96 -11.05
CA GLU A 173 -14.35 -15.42 -11.24
C GLU A 173 -13.91 -15.84 -12.65
N LYS A 174 -14.86 -16.38 -13.46
CA LYS A 174 -14.60 -16.87 -14.84
C LYS A 174 -14.21 -15.74 -15.81
N ASN A 175 -14.59 -14.51 -15.55
CA ASN A 175 -14.34 -13.35 -16.41
C ASN A 175 -13.03 -12.61 -16.06
N THR A 176 -12.25 -13.10 -15.10
CA THR A 176 -11.04 -12.44 -14.62
C THR A 176 -10.09 -12.06 -15.75
N LYS A 177 -9.82 -12.99 -16.70
CA LYS A 177 -8.92 -12.73 -17.83
C LYS A 177 -9.41 -11.58 -18.70
N ALA A 178 -10.70 -11.58 -19.04
CA ALA A 178 -11.29 -10.53 -19.87
C ALA A 178 -11.25 -9.16 -19.20
N VAL A 179 -11.56 -9.09 -17.89
CA VAL A 179 -11.54 -7.84 -17.14
C VAL A 179 -10.10 -7.33 -16.95
N LEU A 180 -9.15 -8.19 -16.59
CA LEU A 180 -7.77 -7.76 -16.39
C LEU A 180 -7.07 -7.34 -17.69
N SER A 181 -7.46 -7.90 -18.85
CA SER A 181 -6.92 -7.45 -20.15
C SER A 181 -7.35 -6.03 -20.55
N THR A 182 -8.33 -5.43 -19.87
CA THR A 182 -8.70 -4.02 -20.06
C THR A 182 -7.83 -3.06 -19.24
N CYS A 183 -7.06 -3.58 -18.29
CA CYS A 183 -6.16 -2.81 -17.42
C CYS A 183 -4.70 -2.83 -17.91
N GLY A 184 -4.35 -3.70 -18.85
CA GLY A 184 -3.03 -3.85 -19.46
C GLY A 184 -3.05 -3.49 -20.91
#